data_1f00ef92205455c66d5d639e7b83e458
#
_entry.id   1f00ef92205455c66d5d639e7b83e458
#
_cell.length_a   1.000
_cell.length_b   1.000
_cell.length_c   1.000
_cell.angle_alpha   90.00
_cell.angle_beta   90.00
_cell.angle_gamma   90.00
#
_symmetry.space_group_name_H-M   'P 1'
#
loop_
_entity.id
_entity.type
_entity.pdbx_description
1 polymer ?
#
loop_
_entity_poly.entity_id
_entity_poly.type
_entity_poly.pdbx_seq_one_letter_code
_entity_poly.pdbx_strand_id
1 'polypeptide(L)'
;MDRKIKVVQYGTGKMSVYTMRYVYEKGAEIVGAIDVNPDVIGKDIGEIMGTENKGVKVVSVEEAENMIKETKPDVAIVTTMRLISDVEDAL
;
A
#
# COMPACT_ATOMS: atom_id res chain seq x y z
N MET A 1 8.52 -20.59 -12.18
CA MET A 1 7.92 -20.10 -12.28
C MET A 1 7.68 -19.28 -11.44
N ASP A 2 7.70 -18.49 -11.58
CA ASP A 2 7.75 -17.60 -10.67
C ASP A 2 6.51 -16.86 -10.52
N ARG A 3 5.84 -16.99 -9.45
CA ARG A 3 4.71 -16.13 -9.19
C ARG A 3 5.26 -14.81 -8.64
N LYS A 4 4.52 -13.75 -8.88
CA LYS A 4 4.91 -12.44 -8.36
C LYS A 4 4.71 -12.39 -6.85
N ILE A 5 5.58 -11.65 -6.19
CA ILE A 5 5.42 -11.39 -4.76
C ILE A 5 4.25 -10.43 -4.58
N LYS A 6 3.35 -10.79 -3.70
CA LYS A 6 2.17 -9.97 -3.43
C LYS A 6 2.43 -9.04 -2.26
N VAL A 7 2.19 -7.76 -2.47
CA VAL A 7 2.52 -6.72 -1.49
C VAL A 7 1.26 -5.95 -1.10
N VAL A 8 1.14 -5.64 0.19
CA VAL A 8 0.13 -4.72 0.68
C VAL A 8 0.85 -3.44 1.09
N GLN A 9 0.33 -2.31 0.64
CA GLN A 9 0.90 -1.01 0.95
C GLN A 9 0.07 -0.33 2.04
N TYR A 10 0.67 -0.03 3.17
CA TYR A 10 0.02 0.70 4.24
C TYR A 10 0.54 2.14 4.21
N GLY A 11 -0.34 3.07 3.93
CA GLY A 11 0.04 4.46 3.75
C GLY A 11 0.16 4.77 2.27
N THR A 12 -0.57 5.77 1.80
CA THR A 12 -0.61 6.10 0.38
C THR A 12 -0.32 7.59 0.15
N GLY A 13 0.50 8.18 1.02
CA GLY A 13 0.92 9.56 0.86
C GLY A 13 2.03 9.70 -0.18
N LYS A 14 2.66 10.86 -0.20
CA LYS A 14 3.68 11.15 -1.21
C LYS A 14 4.84 10.16 -1.22
N MET A 15 5.27 9.75 -0.05
CA MET A 15 6.40 8.82 0.05
C MET A 15 6.05 7.45 -0.53
N SER A 16 4.79 7.06 -0.40
CA SER A 16 4.39 5.75 -0.88
C SER A 16 4.44 5.62 -2.39
N VAL A 17 4.34 6.74 -3.11
CA VAL A 17 4.40 6.71 -4.57
C VAL A 17 5.71 6.08 -5.03
N TYR A 18 6.81 6.48 -4.42
CA TYR A 18 8.11 5.95 -4.80
C TYR A 18 8.23 4.49 -4.41
N THR A 19 7.73 4.13 -3.23
CA THR A 19 7.76 2.76 -2.76
C THR A 19 6.94 1.84 -3.67
N MET A 20 5.73 2.28 -4.04
CA MET A 20 4.89 1.48 -4.91
C MET A 20 5.49 1.29 -6.29
N ARG A 21 6.11 2.35 -6.83
CA ARG A 21 6.78 2.24 -8.12
C ARG A 21 7.93 1.24 -8.04
N TYR A 22 8.68 1.28 -6.95
CA TYR A 22 9.80 0.38 -6.75
C TYR A 22 9.32 -1.07 -6.71
N VAL A 23 8.20 -1.31 -6.05
CA VAL A 23 7.62 -2.65 -5.98
C VAL A 23 7.37 -3.21 -7.38
N TYR A 24 6.75 -2.41 -8.23
CA TYR A 24 6.47 -2.85 -9.59
C TYR A 24 7.74 -3.02 -10.41
N GLU A 25 8.74 -2.16 -10.20
CA GLU A 25 10.01 -2.28 -10.90
C GLU A 25 10.71 -3.59 -10.57
N LYS A 26 10.55 -4.08 -9.37
CA LYS A 26 11.19 -5.30 -8.93
C LYS A 26 10.40 -6.55 -9.31
N GLY A 27 9.32 -6.39 -10.03
CA GLY A 27 8.55 -7.54 -10.49
C GLY A 27 7.52 -8.05 -9.49
N ALA A 28 7.32 -7.32 -8.40
CA ALA A 28 6.26 -7.67 -7.45
C ALA A 28 5.00 -6.93 -7.85
N GLU A 29 3.90 -7.21 -7.19
CA GLU A 29 2.66 -6.50 -7.46
C GLU A 29 1.99 -6.11 -6.15
N ILE A 30 1.29 -4.99 -6.18
CA ILE A 30 0.53 -4.55 -5.01
C ILE A 30 -0.87 -5.11 -5.14
N VAL A 31 -1.30 -5.86 -4.14
CA VAL A 31 -2.62 -6.49 -4.16
C VAL A 31 -3.60 -5.81 -3.22
N GLY A 32 -3.12 -4.90 -2.39
CA GLY A 32 -3.99 -4.15 -1.50
C GLY A 32 -3.30 -2.90 -1.00
N ALA A 33 -4.09 -1.91 -0.64
CA ALA A 33 -3.57 -0.66 -0.09
C ALA A 33 -4.48 -0.20 1.02
N ILE A 34 -3.91 0.34 2.07
CA ILE A 34 -4.63 0.74 3.27
C ILE A 34 -4.23 2.17 3.63
N ASP A 35 -5.18 2.98 4.03
CA ASP A 35 -4.87 4.29 4.57
C ASP A 35 -5.96 4.72 5.53
N VAL A 36 -5.63 5.69 6.38
CA VAL A 36 -6.60 6.26 7.32
C VAL A 36 -7.19 7.55 6.74
N ASN A 37 -6.60 8.09 5.69
CA ASN A 37 -7.05 9.33 5.10
C ASN A 37 -8.26 9.11 4.20
N PRO A 38 -9.44 9.66 4.57
CA PRO A 38 -10.64 9.42 3.76
C PRO A 38 -10.54 9.98 2.34
N ASP A 39 -9.64 10.93 2.11
CA ASP A 39 -9.48 11.51 0.77
C ASP A 39 -8.92 10.51 -0.23
N VAL A 40 -8.19 9.50 0.22
CA VAL A 40 -7.62 8.52 -0.69
C VAL A 40 -8.35 7.18 -0.66
N ILE A 41 -9.15 6.93 0.35
CA ILE A 41 -9.90 5.67 0.42
C ILE A 41 -10.87 5.58 -0.75
N GLY A 42 -10.84 4.46 -1.45
CA GLY A 42 -11.67 4.24 -2.63
C GLY A 42 -10.97 4.59 -3.93
N LYS A 43 -9.81 5.26 -3.86
CA LYS A 43 -9.06 5.60 -5.05
C LYS A 43 -8.17 4.43 -5.47
N ASP A 44 -7.95 4.29 -6.75
CA ASP A 44 -7.05 3.27 -7.26
C ASP A 44 -5.61 3.71 -7.02
N ILE A 45 -4.73 2.76 -6.69
CA ILE A 45 -3.34 3.11 -6.42
C ILE A 45 -2.64 3.65 -7.66
N GLY A 46 -3.10 3.26 -8.85
CA GLY A 46 -2.56 3.82 -10.08
C GLY A 46 -2.80 5.31 -10.15
N GLU A 47 -3.98 5.75 -9.71
CA GLU A 47 -4.30 7.17 -9.68
C GLU A 47 -3.37 7.90 -8.71
N ILE A 48 -3.11 7.31 -7.55
CA ILE A 48 -2.22 7.90 -6.55
C ILE A 48 -0.79 7.99 -7.09
N MET A 49 -0.34 6.98 -7.83
CA MET A 49 0.99 6.98 -8.40
C MET A 49 1.13 7.85 -9.65
N GLY A 50 0.00 8.32 -10.19
CA GLY A 50 0.02 9.09 -11.42
C GLY A 50 0.18 8.23 -12.65
N THR A 51 -0.26 6.98 -12.59
CA THR A 51 -0.20 6.03 -13.70
C THR A 51 -1.60 5.54 -14.02
N GLU A 52 -1.71 4.61 -14.95
CA GLU A 52 -2.99 4.02 -15.26
C GLU A 52 -3.47 3.18 -14.07
N ASN A 53 -4.76 2.91 -14.03
CA ASN A 53 -5.35 2.15 -12.93
C ASN A 53 -4.76 0.74 -12.83
N LYS A 54 -4.55 0.31 -11.61
CA LYS A 54 -4.00 -1.02 -11.34
C LYS A 54 -5.06 -2.01 -10.87
N GLY A 55 -6.29 -1.55 -10.69
CA GLY A 55 -7.36 -2.40 -10.19
C GLY A 55 -7.30 -2.65 -8.69
N VAL A 56 -6.51 -1.85 -7.98
CA VAL A 56 -6.36 -2.00 -6.53
C VAL A 56 -6.76 -0.69 -5.88
N LYS A 57 -7.81 -0.72 -5.08
CA LYS A 57 -8.30 0.49 -4.41
C LYS A 57 -7.88 0.52 -2.96
N VAL A 58 -7.66 1.73 -2.47
CA VAL A 58 -7.30 1.93 -1.07
C VAL A 58 -8.51 1.63 -0.19
N VAL A 59 -8.29 0.86 0.87
CA VAL A 59 -9.35 0.55 1.83
C VAL A 59 -9.01 1.14 3.19
N SER A 60 -10.03 1.24 4.04
CA SER A 60 -9.83 1.76 5.38
C SER A 60 -9.19 0.68 6.25
N VAL A 61 -8.67 1.10 7.40
CA VAL A 61 -8.09 0.16 8.36
C VAL A 61 -9.11 -0.88 8.79
N GLU A 62 -10.36 -0.49 8.87
CA GLU A 62 -11.42 -1.40 9.29
C GLU A 62 -11.61 -2.56 8.31
N GLU A 63 -11.37 -2.31 7.04
CA GLU A 63 -11.53 -3.34 6.02
C GLU A 63 -10.23 -4.05 5.68
N ALA A 64 -9.13 -3.58 6.27
CA ALA A 64 -7.81 -4.14 5.97
C ALA A 64 -7.71 -5.62 6.27
N GLU A 65 -8.27 -6.04 7.39
CA GLU A 65 -8.19 -7.44 7.79
C GLU A 65 -8.85 -8.35 6.75
N ASN A 66 -10.04 -7.97 6.31
CA ASN A 66 -10.72 -8.76 5.28
C ASN A 66 -9.95 -8.78 3.98
N MET A 67 -9.42 -7.62 3.61
CA MET A 67 -8.66 -7.52 2.38
C MET A 67 -7.41 -8.39 2.42
N ILE A 68 -6.73 -8.41 3.56
CA ILE A 68 -5.54 -9.23 3.73
C ILE A 68 -5.89 -10.71 3.65
N LYS A 69 -7.00 -11.10 4.24
CA LYS A 69 -7.44 -12.49 4.18
C LYS A 69 -7.75 -12.92 2.76
N GLU A 70 -8.32 -12.01 1.98
CA GLU A 70 -8.69 -12.33 0.60
C GLU A 70 -7.49 -12.35 -0.33
N THR A 71 -6.57 -11.42 -0.16
CA THR A 71 -5.43 -11.29 -1.07
C THR A 71 -4.24 -12.13 -0.68
N LYS A 72 -4.13 -12.47 0.59
CA LYS A 72 -3.02 -13.29 1.11
C LYS A 72 -1.65 -12.78 0.67
N PRO A 73 -1.31 -11.54 1.06
CA PRO A 73 -0.05 -10.95 0.62
C PRO A 73 1.16 -11.63 1.26
N ASP A 74 2.28 -11.55 0.58
CA ASP A 74 3.53 -12.09 1.10
C ASP A 74 4.25 -11.09 1.99
N VAL A 75 4.08 -9.79 1.69
CA VAL A 75 4.80 -8.72 2.38
C VAL A 75 3.88 -7.54 2.59
N ALA A 76 4.04 -6.85 3.70
CA ALA A 76 3.34 -5.59 3.94
C ALA A 76 4.38 -4.49 4.11
N ILE A 77 4.20 -3.39 3.40
CA ILE A 77 5.10 -2.25 3.48
C ILE A 77 4.37 -1.10 4.14
N VAL A 78 4.99 -0.52 5.15
CA VAL A 78 4.41 0.58 5.91
C VAL A 78 5.21 1.86 5.64
N THR A 79 4.55 2.87 5.10
CA THR A 79 5.22 4.13 4.78
C THR A 79 4.51 5.33 5.40
N THR A 80 3.97 5.16 6.59
CA THR A 80 3.30 6.25 7.26
C THR A 80 4.33 7.09 8.01
N MET A 81 4.29 8.37 7.78
CA MET A 81 5.21 9.27 8.47
C MET A 81 4.99 9.28 9.97
N ARG A 82 3.76 9.09 10.36
CA ARG A 82 3.41 9.06 11.77
C ARG A 82 4.17 7.96 12.51
N LEU A 83 4.31 6.80 11.89
CA LEU A 83 5.02 5.71 12.51
C LEU A 83 6.47 6.06 12.75
N ILE A 84 7.08 6.74 11.81
CA ILE A 84 8.47 7.16 11.94
C ILE A 84 8.62 8.13 13.11
N SER A 85 7.70 9.08 13.23
CA SER A 85 7.73 10.04 14.32
C SER A 85 7.57 9.34 15.66
N ASP A 86 6.67 8.37 15.73
CA ASP A 86 6.44 7.64 16.96
C ASP A 86 7.68 6.88 17.38
N VAL A 87 8.38 6.31 16.43
CA VAL A 87 9.62 5.58 16.71
C VAL A 87 10.68 6.54 17.24
N GLU A 88 10.79 7.70 16.65
CA GLU A 88 11.76 8.69 17.09
C GLU A 88 11.46 9.15 18.51
N ASP A 89 10.20 9.36 18.81
CA ASP A 89 9.81 9.80 20.14
C ASP A 89 10.09 8.71 21.19
N ALA A 90 10.02 7.46 20.78
CA ALA A 90 10.29 6.36 21.68
C ALA A 90 11.77 6.22 21.99
N LEU A 91 12.60 6.73 21.14
CA LEU A 91 14.03 6.65 21.33
C LEU A 91 14.53 7.78 22.22
#